data_a91d62b39b4d38df0411e3e18266fd86
#
_entry.id   a91d62b39b4d38df0411e3e18266fd86
#
_cell.length_a   1.000
_cell.length_b   1.000
_cell.length_c   1.000
_cell.angle_alpha   90.00
_cell.angle_beta   90.00
_cell.angle_gamma   90.00
#
_symmetry.space_group_name_H-M   'P 1'
#
loop_
_entity.id
_entity.type
_entity.pdbx_description
1 polymer ?
#
loop_
_entity_poly.entity_id
_entity_poly.type
_entity_poly.pdbx_seq_one_letter_code
_entity_poly.pdbx_strand_id
1 'polypeptide(L)'
;MGTDQMFFKTTPLYKEYLLLEAVEKNSKITQRELSRILSVAVSMINEYLDKEENLGYIKKVYRSSKDVEYIISETGKERVKLLNIQYLKSALAIHNAARKDITIFIDRIIRNGFKNIILYGAGDVSEIILQTLEYNRNLKLNIVGIIDDSKDKQNTNLYDILVTDPKNIFNIDHDGVLVSSYLHQNTIEKNLEQLNYDKNKIIRLFKD
;
A
#
# COMPACT_ATOMS: atom_id res chain seq x y z
N MET A 1 3.54 -18.77 3.23
CA MET A 1 2.41 -17.89 2.90
C MET A 1 2.25 -16.93 4.07
N GLY A 2 2.78 -15.71 3.93
CA GLY A 2 2.65 -14.68 4.95
C GLY A 2 1.19 -14.26 5.04
N THR A 3 0.66 -14.24 6.24
CA THR A 3 -0.61 -13.57 6.52
C THR A 3 -0.40 -12.10 6.18
N ASP A 4 -1.02 -11.63 5.09
CA ASP A 4 -1.21 -10.19 4.83
C ASP A 4 -1.93 -9.60 6.05
N GLN A 5 -1.13 -9.11 7.02
CA GLN A 5 -1.67 -8.31 8.11
C GLN A 5 -2.07 -6.98 7.49
N MET A 6 -3.36 -6.84 7.17
CA MET A 6 -3.88 -5.54 6.74
C MET A 6 -3.56 -4.50 7.81
N PHE A 7 -2.76 -3.51 7.46
CA PHE A 7 -2.36 -2.41 8.34
C PHE A 7 -3.56 -1.65 8.91
N PHE A 8 -4.66 -1.58 8.15
CA PHE A 8 -5.89 -0.93 8.56
C PHE A 8 -6.96 -1.96 8.94
N LYS A 9 -7.50 -1.86 10.17
CA LYS A 9 -8.68 -2.63 10.56
C LYS A 9 -9.88 -2.21 9.71
N THR A 10 -10.64 -3.18 9.23
CA THR A 10 -11.89 -2.93 8.51
C THR A 10 -12.91 -2.23 9.42
N THR A 11 -13.35 -1.05 9.01
CA THR A 11 -14.38 -0.30 9.77
C THR A 11 -15.76 -0.95 9.62
N PRO A 12 -16.71 -0.67 10.51
CA PRO A 12 -18.11 -1.13 10.36
C PRO A 12 -18.72 -0.73 9.01
N LEU A 13 -18.45 0.48 8.52
CA LEU A 13 -18.91 0.95 7.20
C LEU A 13 -18.31 0.16 6.05
N TYR A 14 -17.04 -0.22 6.15
CA TYR A 14 -16.39 -1.03 5.12
C TYR A 14 -16.94 -2.47 5.11
N LYS A 15 -17.26 -3.03 6.27
CA LYS A 15 -17.92 -4.34 6.37
C LYS A 15 -19.33 -4.31 5.80
N GLU A 16 -20.10 -3.25 6.07
CA GLU A 16 -21.41 -3.01 5.47
C GLU A 16 -21.31 -2.96 3.94
N TYR A 17 -20.34 -2.19 3.41
CA TYR A 17 -20.06 -2.14 1.97
C TYR A 17 -19.78 -3.53 1.39
N LEU A 18 -18.84 -4.28 1.97
CA LEU A 18 -18.46 -5.61 1.50
C LEU A 18 -19.64 -6.60 1.53
N LEU A 19 -20.47 -6.55 2.57
CA LEU A 19 -21.65 -7.41 2.68
C LEU A 19 -22.67 -7.11 1.58
N LEU A 20 -23.08 -5.86 1.45
CA LEU A 20 -24.08 -5.45 0.47
C LEU A 20 -23.59 -5.68 -0.97
N GLU A 21 -22.32 -5.39 -1.26
CA GLU A 21 -21.70 -5.64 -2.57
C GLU A 21 -21.66 -7.15 -2.89
N ALA A 22 -21.33 -7.98 -1.90
CA ALA A 22 -21.29 -9.43 -2.08
C ALA A 22 -22.68 -10.02 -2.34
N VAL A 23 -23.71 -9.52 -1.65
CA VAL A 23 -25.11 -9.88 -1.87
C VAL A 23 -25.59 -9.42 -3.23
N GLU A 24 -25.24 -8.20 -3.68
CA GLU A 24 -25.59 -7.70 -5.00
C GLU A 24 -25.01 -8.56 -6.13
N LYS A 25 -23.75 -9.01 -5.97
CA LYS A 25 -23.07 -9.89 -6.95
C LYS A 25 -23.59 -11.31 -6.96
N ASN A 26 -24.04 -11.83 -5.83
CA ASN A 26 -24.51 -13.21 -5.68
C ASN A 26 -25.59 -13.31 -4.60
N SER A 27 -26.86 -13.37 -5.01
CA SER A 27 -28.01 -13.51 -4.09
C SER A 27 -28.01 -14.82 -3.28
N LYS A 28 -27.27 -15.85 -3.73
CA LYS A 28 -27.14 -17.16 -3.07
C LYS A 28 -25.86 -17.30 -2.27
N ILE A 29 -25.17 -16.21 -1.99
CA ILE A 29 -23.94 -16.23 -1.19
C ILE A 29 -24.17 -16.82 0.19
N THR A 30 -23.29 -17.71 0.62
CA THR A 30 -23.42 -18.36 1.93
C THR A 30 -22.85 -17.50 3.06
N GLN A 31 -23.34 -17.71 4.28
CA GLN A 31 -22.81 -17.03 5.46
C GLN A 31 -21.31 -17.33 5.71
N ARG A 32 -20.83 -18.53 5.30
CA ARG A 32 -19.41 -18.86 5.38
C ARG A 32 -18.55 -18.05 4.38
N GLU A 33 -19.07 -17.80 3.20
CA GLU A 33 -18.40 -16.94 2.22
C GLU A 33 -18.38 -15.49 2.70
N LEU A 34 -19.51 -14.96 3.20
CA LEU A 34 -19.59 -13.65 3.81
C LEU A 34 -18.61 -13.52 4.99
N SER A 35 -18.53 -14.53 5.87
CA SER A 35 -17.58 -14.58 6.98
C SER A 35 -16.13 -14.41 6.53
N ARG A 36 -15.74 -15.07 5.42
CA ARG A 36 -14.39 -14.93 4.84
C ARG A 36 -14.17 -13.53 4.26
N ILE A 37 -15.14 -13.01 3.50
CA ILE A 37 -15.06 -11.69 2.88
C ILE A 37 -14.93 -10.59 3.95
N LEU A 38 -15.76 -10.66 5.00
CA LEU A 38 -15.80 -9.66 6.06
C LEU A 38 -14.71 -9.86 7.14
N SER A 39 -14.01 -11.00 7.11
CA SER A 39 -13.03 -11.41 8.13
C SER A 39 -13.63 -11.37 9.55
N VAL A 40 -14.83 -11.95 9.72
CA VAL A 40 -15.54 -12.07 11.01
C VAL A 40 -16.04 -13.50 11.24
N ALA A 41 -16.38 -13.84 12.47
CA ALA A 41 -16.98 -15.14 12.78
C ALA A 41 -18.34 -15.30 12.08
N VAL A 42 -18.68 -16.53 11.67
CA VAL A 42 -19.96 -16.84 11.00
C VAL A 42 -21.16 -16.43 11.85
N SER A 43 -21.06 -16.57 13.19
CA SER A 43 -22.12 -16.13 14.12
C SER A 43 -22.46 -14.66 14.02
N MET A 44 -21.47 -13.80 13.73
CA MET A 44 -21.66 -12.36 13.56
C MET A 44 -22.35 -12.00 12.23
N ILE A 45 -22.27 -12.87 11.22
CA ILE A 45 -22.87 -12.60 9.91
C ILE A 45 -24.40 -12.46 10.02
N ASN A 46 -25.04 -13.26 10.90
CA ASN A 46 -26.48 -13.12 11.13
C ASN A 46 -26.84 -11.72 11.63
N GLU A 47 -26.10 -11.20 12.59
CA GLU A 47 -26.33 -9.84 13.13
C GLU A 47 -26.19 -8.77 12.05
N TYR A 48 -25.16 -8.90 11.18
CA TYR A 48 -25.01 -7.99 10.05
C TYR A 48 -26.17 -8.10 9.06
N LEU A 49 -26.54 -9.33 8.66
CA LEU A 49 -27.67 -9.56 7.74
C LEU A 49 -29.00 -9.08 8.31
N ASP A 50 -29.26 -9.30 9.63
CA ASP A 50 -30.47 -8.83 10.30
C ASP A 50 -30.51 -7.30 10.31
N LYS A 51 -29.38 -6.67 10.59
CA LYS A 51 -29.24 -5.21 10.54
C LYS A 51 -29.60 -4.66 9.15
N GLU A 52 -29.01 -5.22 8.09
CA GLU A 52 -29.22 -4.72 6.73
C GLU A 52 -30.67 -5.00 6.25
N GLU A 53 -31.28 -6.10 6.69
CA GLU A 53 -32.69 -6.39 6.45
C GLU A 53 -33.61 -5.38 7.16
N ASN A 54 -33.34 -5.10 8.45
CA ASN A 54 -34.10 -4.10 9.23
C ASN A 54 -34.00 -2.69 8.63
N LEU A 55 -32.86 -2.36 8.00
CA LEU A 55 -32.67 -1.10 7.28
C LEU A 55 -33.32 -1.09 5.89
N GLY A 56 -33.88 -2.23 5.45
CA GLY A 56 -34.53 -2.36 4.16
C GLY A 56 -33.56 -2.44 2.98
N TYR A 57 -32.28 -2.67 3.21
CA TYR A 57 -31.27 -2.77 2.14
C TYR A 57 -31.24 -4.15 1.48
N ILE A 58 -31.58 -5.20 2.23
CA ILE A 58 -31.73 -6.56 1.73
C ILE A 58 -33.04 -7.16 2.19
N LYS A 59 -33.47 -8.25 1.53
CA LYS A 59 -34.58 -9.12 1.93
C LYS A 59 -34.09 -10.56 1.95
N LYS A 60 -34.36 -11.29 3.06
CA LYS A 60 -34.09 -12.72 3.16
C LYS A 60 -35.30 -13.51 2.61
N VAL A 61 -35.03 -14.40 1.67
CA VAL A 61 -36.03 -15.31 1.11
C VAL A 61 -35.64 -16.74 1.47
N TYR A 62 -36.42 -17.37 2.33
CA TYR A 62 -36.18 -18.74 2.79
C TYR A 62 -36.83 -19.70 1.80
N ARG A 63 -36.03 -20.49 1.09
CA ARG A 63 -36.51 -21.58 0.23
C ARG A 63 -36.61 -22.90 1.01
N SER A 64 -35.76 -23.07 2.03
CA SER A 64 -35.82 -24.13 3.03
C SER A 64 -35.11 -23.67 4.31
N SER A 65 -35.09 -24.51 5.34
CA SER A 65 -34.38 -24.22 6.61
C SER A 65 -32.86 -24.04 6.44
N LYS A 66 -32.29 -24.47 5.30
CA LYS A 66 -30.86 -24.39 4.99
C LYS A 66 -30.55 -23.60 3.71
N ASP A 67 -31.56 -23.15 2.98
CA ASP A 67 -31.43 -22.43 1.70
C ASP A 67 -32.08 -21.05 1.84
N VAL A 68 -31.24 -20.04 1.99
CA VAL A 68 -31.64 -18.64 2.11
C VAL A 68 -31.04 -17.86 0.96
N GLU A 69 -31.88 -17.12 0.27
CA GLU A 69 -31.47 -16.18 -0.77
C GLU A 69 -31.56 -14.74 -0.23
N TYR A 70 -30.53 -13.94 -0.47
CA TYR A 70 -30.48 -12.54 -0.06
C TYR A 70 -30.69 -11.66 -1.28
N ILE A 71 -31.78 -10.91 -1.30
CA ILE A 71 -32.14 -10.03 -2.41
C ILE A 71 -31.85 -8.59 -2.01
N ILE A 72 -30.96 -7.93 -2.72
CA ILE A 72 -30.69 -6.51 -2.50
C ILE A 72 -31.86 -5.66 -3.03
N SER A 73 -32.28 -4.67 -2.25
CA SER A 73 -33.30 -3.70 -2.64
C SER A 73 -32.71 -2.56 -3.48
N GLU A 74 -33.57 -1.74 -4.12
CA GLU A 74 -33.08 -0.54 -4.82
C GLU A 74 -32.38 0.44 -3.87
N THR A 75 -32.92 0.63 -2.65
CA THR A 75 -32.26 1.42 -1.62
C THR A 75 -30.94 0.81 -1.17
N GLY A 76 -30.84 -0.52 -1.12
CA GLY A 76 -29.57 -1.23 -0.86
C GLY A 76 -28.52 -0.97 -1.96
N LYS A 77 -28.90 -1.00 -3.25
CA LYS A 77 -28.00 -0.68 -4.34
C LYS A 77 -27.52 0.78 -4.30
N GLU A 78 -28.41 1.71 -3.96
CA GLU A 78 -28.01 3.10 -3.74
C GLU A 78 -27.03 3.24 -2.57
N ARG A 79 -27.26 2.49 -1.49
CA ARG A 79 -26.37 2.44 -0.33
C ARG A 79 -24.99 1.93 -0.70
N VAL A 80 -24.88 0.86 -1.51
CA VAL A 80 -23.59 0.34 -2.05
C VAL A 80 -22.83 1.43 -2.78
N LYS A 81 -23.49 2.18 -3.68
CA LYS A 81 -22.86 3.27 -4.42
C LYS A 81 -22.31 4.36 -3.50
N LEU A 82 -23.09 4.78 -2.50
CA LEU A 82 -22.68 5.79 -1.52
C LEU A 82 -21.47 5.31 -0.69
N LEU A 83 -21.50 4.07 -0.22
CA LEU A 83 -20.40 3.47 0.54
C LEU A 83 -19.14 3.34 -0.29
N ASN A 84 -19.26 2.96 -1.58
CA ASN A 84 -18.14 2.90 -2.51
C ASN A 84 -17.49 4.29 -2.69
N ILE A 85 -18.27 5.35 -2.89
CA ILE A 85 -17.75 6.72 -2.97
C ILE A 85 -17.02 7.11 -1.69
N GLN A 86 -17.57 6.78 -0.52
CA GLN A 86 -16.93 7.07 0.77
C GLN A 86 -15.62 6.30 0.93
N TYR A 87 -15.59 5.04 0.51
CA TYR A 87 -14.38 4.21 0.49
C TYR A 87 -13.30 4.84 -0.38
N LEU A 88 -13.62 5.17 -1.65
CA LEU A 88 -12.68 5.80 -2.58
C LEU A 88 -12.14 7.12 -2.02
N LYS A 89 -13.01 7.96 -1.45
CA LYS A 89 -12.61 9.22 -0.81
C LYS A 89 -11.62 8.99 0.35
N SER A 90 -11.88 7.99 1.18
CA SER A 90 -11.00 7.66 2.31
C SER A 90 -9.66 7.10 1.83
N ALA A 91 -9.66 6.22 0.83
CA ALA A 91 -8.45 5.67 0.24
C ALA A 91 -7.56 6.76 -0.38
N LEU A 92 -8.17 7.70 -1.12
CA LEU A 92 -7.47 8.87 -1.68
C LEU A 92 -6.89 9.78 -0.58
N ALA A 93 -7.62 9.98 0.51
CA ALA A 93 -7.14 10.80 1.63
C ALA A 93 -5.89 10.19 2.29
N ILE A 94 -5.90 8.88 2.53
CA ILE A 94 -4.75 8.14 3.08
C ILE A 94 -3.56 8.20 2.12
N HIS A 95 -3.80 7.93 0.84
CA HIS A 95 -2.76 8.00 -0.19
C HIS A 95 -2.13 9.40 -0.28
N ASN A 96 -2.94 10.46 -0.27
CA ASN A 96 -2.45 11.83 -0.32
C ASN A 96 -1.66 12.22 0.94
N ALA A 97 -2.07 11.74 2.13
CA ALA A 97 -1.33 11.95 3.36
C ALA A 97 0.07 11.30 3.29
N ALA A 98 0.13 10.03 2.91
CA ALA A 98 1.39 9.31 2.76
C ALA A 98 2.34 10.00 1.76
N ARG A 99 1.81 10.43 0.61
CA ARG A 99 2.59 11.18 -0.39
C ARG A 99 3.12 12.50 0.13
N LYS A 100 2.33 13.22 0.94
CA LYS A 100 2.77 14.47 1.56
C LYS A 100 3.99 14.26 2.45
N ASP A 101 4.01 13.21 3.25
CA ASP A 101 5.13 12.89 4.14
C ASP A 101 6.41 12.57 3.35
N ILE A 102 6.30 11.80 2.27
CA ILE A 102 7.43 11.53 1.37
C ILE A 102 7.90 12.82 0.67
N THR A 103 6.99 13.68 0.23
CA THR A 103 7.35 14.97 -0.38
C THR A 103 8.15 15.84 0.60
N ILE A 104 7.71 15.93 1.87
CA ILE A 104 8.43 16.67 2.91
C ILE A 104 9.83 16.09 3.13
N PHE A 105 9.95 14.77 3.10
CA PHE A 105 11.24 14.12 3.23
C PHE A 105 12.16 14.45 2.04
N ILE A 106 11.68 14.37 0.80
CA ILE A 106 12.43 14.71 -0.42
C ILE A 106 12.85 16.19 -0.39
N ASP A 107 11.97 17.10 0.01
CA ASP A 107 12.28 18.52 0.16
C ASP A 107 13.43 18.74 1.17
N ARG A 108 13.47 17.96 2.24
CA ARG A 108 14.59 18.01 3.21
C ARG A 108 15.91 17.58 2.58
N ILE A 109 15.91 16.54 1.76
CA ILE A 109 17.11 16.08 1.02
C ILE A 109 17.63 17.22 0.13
N ILE A 110 16.72 17.84 -0.64
CA ILE A 110 17.06 18.95 -1.55
C ILE A 110 17.61 20.15 -0.77
N ARG A 111 17.00 20.54 0.35
CA ARG A 111 17.47 21.65 1.22
C ARG A 111 18.83 21.38 1.85
N ASN A 112 19.19 20.12 2.06
CA ASN A 112 20.50 19.71 2.52
C ASN A 112 21.57 19.72 1.42
N GLY A 113 21.21 20.15 0.20
CA GLY A 113 22.13 20.33 -0.92
C GLY A 113 22.25 19.14 -1.87
N PHE A 114 21.55 18.03 -1.61
CA PHE A 114 21.58 16.87 -2.49
C PHE A 114 20.71 17.10 -3.73
N LYS A 115 21.22 16.78 -4.91
CA LYS A 115 20.53 16.90 -6.20
C LYS A 115 20.46 15.58 -6.97
N ASN A 116 21.56 14.84 -6.97
CA ASN A 116 21.72 13.57 -7.66
C ASN A 116 21.98 12.48 -6.63
N ILE A 117 21.06 11.57 -6.40
CA ILE A 117 21.22 10.53 -5.39
C ILE A 117 21.07 9.13 -5.99
N ILE A 118 21.73 8.18 -5.34
CA ILE A 118 21.53 6.75 -5.58
C ILE A 118 20.55 6.23 -4.51
N LEU A 119 19.62 5.36 -4.91
CA LEU A 119 18.80 4.56 -3.99
C LEU A 119 19.52 3.25 -3.68
N TYR A 120 19.71 2.93 -2.42
CA TYR A 120 20.25 1.64 -2.01
C TYR A 120 19.11 0.77 -1.44
N GLY A 121 18.68 -0.16 -2.24
CA GLY A 121 17.55 -1.06 -2.04
C GLY A 121 16.49 -0.85 -3.14
N ALA A 122 16.32 -1.84 -4.02
CA ALA A 122 15.29 -1.86 -5.06
C ALA A 122 14.01 -2.54 -4.54
N GLY A 123 13.33 -1.89 -3.62
CA GLY A 123 12.09 -2.37 -2.99
C GLY A 123 11.02 -1.28 -2.91
N ASP A 124 9.96 -1.56 -2.15
CA ASP A 124 8.75 -0.72 -2.03
C ASP A 124 9.05 0.75 -1.72
N VAL A 125 10.04 1.01 -0.86
CA VAL A 125 10.43 2.39 -0.50
C VAL A 125 10.98 3.14 -1.72
N SER A 126 11.81 2.48 -2.52
CA SER A 126 12.32 3.06 -3.76
C SER A 126 11.20 3.33 -4.76
N GLU A 127 10.25 2.41 -4.90
CA GLU A 127 9.07 2.61 -5.74
C GLU A 127 8.26 3.83 -5.30
N ILE A 128 7.98 3.96 -4.00
CA ILE A 128 7.22 5.09 -3.45
C ILE A 128 7.94 6.42 -3.72
N ILE A 129 9.27 6.46 -3.58
CA ILE A 129 10.07 7.66 -3.86
C ILE A 129 10.00 8.02 -5.34
N LEU A 130 10.23 7.05 -6.24
CA LEU A 130 10.18 7.25 -7.69
C LEU A 130 8.80 7.72 -8.15
N GLN A 131 7.73 7.08 -7.68
CA GLN A 131 6.35 7.50 -7.95
C GLN A 131 6.09 8.93 -7.48
N THR A 132 6.60 9.28 -6.29
CA THR A 132 6.40 10.65 -5.74
C THR A 132 7.11 11.69 -6.59
N LEU A 133 8.33 11.40 -7.07
CA LEU A 133 9.09 12.29 -7.96
C LEU A 133 8.43 12.43 -9.33
N GLU A 134 7.96 11.33 -9.92
CA GLU A 134 7.26 11.33 -11.20
C GLU A 134 5.98 12.18 -11.14
N TYR A 135 5.22 12.04 -10.06
CA TYR A 135 3.98 12.79 -9.87
C TYR A 135 4.21 14.27 -9.53
N ASN A 136 5.31 14.60 -8.84
CA ASN A 136 5.63 15.96 -8.43
C ASN A 136 6.91 16.47 -9.10
N ARG A 137 6.79 16.83 -10.38
CA ARG A 137 7.92 17.30 -11.23
C ARG A 137 8.58 18.61 -10.75
N ASN A 138 8.02 19.28 -9.75
CA ASN A 138 8.63 20.46 -9.14
C ASN A 138 9.77 20.10 -8.16
N LEU A 139 9.83 18.86 -7.69
CA LEU A 139 10.91 18.36 -6.85
C LEU A 139 12.17 18.16 -7.72
N LYS A 140 13.20 18.94 -7.42
CA LYS A 140 14.47 18.92 -8.17
C LYS A 140 15.47 17.94 -7.55
N LEU A 141 15.06 16.68 -7.43
CA LEU A 141 15.91 15.58 -6.99
C LEU A 141 15.95 14.54 -8.11
N ASN A 142 17.15 14.17 -8.55
CA ASN A 142 17.36 13.17 -9.58
C ASN A 142 17.79 11.86 -8.92
N ILE A 143 17.17 10.75 -9.30
CA ILE A 143 17.66 9.41 -8.97
C ILE A 143 18.56 8.98 -10.14
N VAL A 144 19.87 8.98 -9.90
CA VAL A 144 20.87 8.69 -10.93
C VAL A 144 21.27 7.22 -10.99
N GLY A 145 20.84 6.41 -10.03
CA GLY A 145 21.07 4.98 -10.00
C GLY A 145 20.32 4.29 -8.88
N ILE A 146 20.16 2.99 -9.01
CA ILE A 146 19.63 2.10 -7.98
C ILE A 146 20.63 0.96 -7.81
N ILE A 147 20.97 0.66 -6.57
CA ILE A 147 21.83 -0.48 -6.21
C ILE A 147 21.11 -1.39 -5.23
N ASP A 148 21.33 -2.69 -5.34
CA ASP A 148 20.73 -3.70 -4.44
C ASP A 148 21.68 -4.88 -4.29
N ASP A 149 21.76 -5.46 -3.08
CA ASP A 149 22.60 -6.64 -2.80
C ASP A 149 22.04 -7.93 -3.41
N SER A 150 20.72 -7.98 -3.62
CA SER A 150 20.04 -9.15 -4.17
C SER A 150 20.40 -9.36 -5.65
N LYS A 151 21.01 -10.52 -5.94
CA LYS A 151 21.34 -10.91 -7.31
C LYS A 151 20.11 -11.02 -8.22
N ASP A 152 18.97 -11.38 -7.66
CA ASP A 152 17.72 -11.52 -8.41
C ASP A 152 17.15 -10.18 -8.88
N LYS A 153 17.52 -9.09 -8.19
CA LYS A 153 17.13 -7.72 -8.55
C LYS A 153 18.14 -7.04 -9.45
N GLN A 154 19.40 -7.43 -9.38
CA GLN A 154 20.45 -6.86 -10.24
C GLN A 154 20.17 -7.17 -11.70
N ASN A 155 20.52 -6.23 -12.58
CA ASN A 155 20.24 -6.27 -14.02
C ASN A 155 18.73 -6.27 -14.38
N THR A 156 17.85 -5.94 -13.43
CA THR A 156 16.45 -5.59 -13.72
C THR A 156 16.27 -4.08 -13.70
N ASN A 157 15.16 -3.60 -14.24
CA ASN A 157 14.82 -2.18 -14.19
C ASN A 157 13.74 -1.93 -13.15
N LEU A 158 13.90 -0.85 -12.38
CA LEU A 158 12.86 -0.28 -11.55
C LEU A 158 12.59 1.14 -12.08
N TYR A 159 11.41 1.40 -12.65
CA TYR A 159 11.07 2.68 -13.31
C TYR A 159 12.14 3.14 -14.30
N ASP A 160 12.45 2.40 -15.30
CA ASP A 160 13.46 2.71 -16.33
C ASP A 160 14.90 2.92 -15.81
N ILE A 161 15.16 2.75 -14.52
CA ILE A 161 16.50 2.83 -13.92
C ILE A 161 17.03 1.42 -13.69
N LEU A 162 18.21 1.13 -14.26
CA LEU A 162 18.87 -0.17 -14.09
C LEU A 162 19.32 -0.36 -12.63
N VAL A 163 18.96 -1.50 -12.04
CA VAL A 163 19.43 -1.92 -10.71
C VAL A 163 20.79 -2.59 -10.87
N THR A 164 21.80 -2.09 -10.17
CA THR A 164 23.18 -2.57 -10.28
C THR A 164 23.74 -3.11 -8.98
N ASP A 165 24.90 -3.78 -9.05
CA ASP A 165 25.65 -4.23 -7.87
C ASP A 165 26.16 -3.01 -7.07
N PRO A 166 26.08 -3.01 -5.72
CA PRO A 166 26.59 -1.93 -4.88
C PRO A 166 28.05 -1.55 -5.12
N LYS A 167 28.88 -2.45 -5.62
CA LYS A 167 30.28 -2.18 -6.00
C LYS A 167 30.40 -1.11 -7.09
N ASN A 168 29.36 -0.90 -7.87
CA ASN A 168 29.33 0.11 -8.94
C ASN A 168 29.04 1.52 -8.45
N ILE A 169 28.85 1.72 -7.13
CA ILE A 169 28.48 3.01 -6.54
C ILE A 169 29.42 4.16 -6.96
N PHE A 170 30.72 3.89 -7.04
CA PHE A 170 31.72 4.89 -7.42
C PHE A 170 31.79 5.16 -8.94
N ASN A 171 31.11 4.35 -9.74
CA ASN A 171 31.03 4.54 -11.20
C ASN A 171 29.89 5.48 -11.61
N ILE A 172 29.04 5.88 -10.65
CA ILE A 172 27.91 6.76 -10.85
C ILE A 172 28.21 8.09 -10.18
N ASP A 173 28.16 9.19 -10.91
CA ASP A 173 28.33 10.54 -10.33
C ASP A 173 27.08 10.90 -9.51
N HIS A 174 27.27 11.15 -8.20
CA HIS A 174 26.19 11.41 -7.27
C HIS A 174 26.63 12.19 -6.02
N ASP A 175 25.67 12.86 -5.39
CA ASP A 175 25.88 13.66 -4.18
C ASP A 175 25.75 12.81 -2.90
N GLY A 176 24.92 11.79 -2.92
CA GLY A 176 24.68 10.95 -1.77
C GLY A 176 23.90 9.66 -2.08
N VAL A 177 23.79 8.80 -1.07
CA VAL A 177 23.08 7.52 -1.13
C VAL A 177 21.93 7.55 -0.14
N LEU A 178 20.72 7.31 -0.61
CA LEU A 178 19.55 7.12 0.22
C LEU A 178 19.36 5.64 0.52
N VAL A 179 19.44 5.28 1.79
CA VAL A 179 19.10 3.94 2.28
C VAL A 179 17.57 3.77 2.21
N SER A 180 17.11 3.04 1.20
CA SER A 180 15.69 2.84 0.87
C SER A 180 15.17 1.47 1.33
N SER A 181 15.70 0.95 2.43
CA SER A 181 15.23 -0.30 3.04
C SER A 181 15.26 -0.17 4.56
N TYR A 182 14.10 -0.34 5.19
CA TYR A 182 14.02 -0.34 6.66
C TYR A 182 14.58 -1.63 7.26
N LEU A 183 14.16 -2.78 6.74
CA LEU A 183 14.54 -4.09 7.29
C LEU A 183 16.05 -4.38 7.15
N HIS A 184 16.69 -3.84 6.12
CA HIS A 184 18.11 -4.09 5.82
C HIS A 184 19.00 -2.88 6.04
N GLN A 185 18.49 -1.81 6.70
CA GLN A 185 19.25 -0.58 6.92
C GLN A 185 20.63 -0.85 7.52
N ASN A 186 20.72 -1.59 8.61
CA ASN A 186 21.99 -1.89 9.28
C ASN A 186 22.97 -2.69 8.39
N THR A 187 22.46 -3.58 7.55
CA THR A 187 23.29 -4.35 6.61
C THR A 187 23.83 -3.45 5.51
N ILE A 188 22.98 -2.60 4.95
CA ILE A 188 23.35 -1.63 3.91
C ILE A 188 24.42 -0.66 4.44
N GLU A 189 24.25 -0.14 5.65
CA GLU A 189 25.23 0.77 6.26
C GLU A 189 26.59 0.09 6.47
N LYS A 190 26.61 -1.16 6.91
CA LYS A 190 27.85 -1.94 7.02
C LYS A 190 28.50 -2.17 5.65
N ASN A 191 27.72 -2.44 4.63
CA ASN A 191 28.23 -2.61 3.28
C ASN A 191 28.84 -1.31 2.74
N LEU A 192 28.19 -0.15 2.99
CA LEU A 192 28.73 1.16 2.64
C LEU A 192 30.05 1.47 3.42
N GLU A 193 30.14 1.08 4.70
CA GLU A 193 31.37 1.20 5.48
C GLU A 193 32.51 0.34 4.90
N GLN A 194 32.22 -0.90 4.50
CA GLN A 194 33.21 -1.78 3.86
C GLN A 194 33.69 -1.24 2.52
N LEU A 195 32.86 -0.51 1.81
CA LEU A 195 33.22 0.20 0.58
C LEU A 195 33.95 1.52 0.85
N ASN A 196 34.20 1.89 2.11
CA ASN A 196 34.75 3.19 2.53
C ASN A 196 33.95 4.40 2.00
N TYR A 197 32.62 4.26 1.93
CA TYR A 197 31.74 5.34 1.49
C TYR A 197 31.61 6.43 2.56
N ASP A 198 31.58 7.70 2.14
CA ASP A 198 31.51 8.85 3.05
C ASP A 198 30.18 8.84 3.85
N LYS A 199 30.30 8.73 5.18
CA LYS A 199 29.15 8.69 6.11
C LYS A 199 28.27 9.95 6.02
N ASN A 200 28.86 11.10 5.67
CA ASN A 200 28.13 12.37 5.53
C ASN A 200 27.22 12.41 4.29
N LYS A 201 27.46 11.50 3.35
CA LYS A 201 26.65 11.36 2.13
C LYS A 201 25.58 10.26 2.26
N ILE A 202 25.44 9.64 3.43
CA ILE A 202 24.39 8.62 3.68
C ILE A 202 23.13 9.30 4.17
N ILE A 203 22.05 9.13 3.45
CA ILE A 203 20.72 9.68 3.73
C ILE A 203 19.85 8.54 4.26
N ARG A 204 19.11 8.79 5.35
CA ARG A 204 18.18 7.81 5.96
C ARG A 204 16.75 8.33 5.90
N LEU A 205 15.85 7.50 5.39
CA LEU A 205 14.41 7.78 5.46
C LEU A 205 13.91 7.61 6.90
N PHE A 206 14.34 6.53 7.54
CA PHE A 206 13.99 6.21 8.92
C PHE A 206 15.15 6.59 9.82
N LYS A 207 14.91 7.49 10.77
CA LYS A 207 15.87 7.81 11.84
C LYS A 207 15.44 7.02 13.08
N ASP A 208 16.41 6.46 13.79
CA ASP A 208 16.21 5.91 15.14
C ASP A 208 15.80 7.00 16.12
#